data_14b5d9e50de0af734ea67a9227e60d33
#
_entry.id   14b5d9e50de0af734ea67a9227e60d33
#
_cell.length_a   1.000
_cell.length_b   1.000
_cell.length_c   1.000
_cell.angle_alpha   90.00
_cell.angle_beta   90.00
_cell.angle_gamma   90.00
#
_symmetry.space_group_name_H-M   'P 1'
#
loop_
_entity.id
_entity.type
_entity.pdbx_description
1 polymer ?
#
loop_
_entity_poly.entity_id
_entity_poly.type
_entity_poly.pdbx_seq_one_letter_code
_entity_poly.pdbx_strand_id
1 'polypeptide(L)'
;MNFIEAIKFCIDNSYADFKSRASRSQFWYFTIFMIIYVIAGSFILNLIIKDWMKIQDQELLSSVFYFGYLILIAPVFIPALSVTVRRLHDINFSGWYVGLYFAISYLDIFFDTKYIFYLVSTVIFYSICSLKGTDGNNRFGNKPLK
;
A
#
# COMPACT_ATOMS: atom_id res chain seq x y z
N MET A 1 7.84 15.44 10.79
CA MET A 1 7.87 15.21 9.32
C MET A 1 6.52 15.64 8.76
N ASN A 2 6.51 16.54 7.78
CA ASN A 2 5.28 16.96 7.10
C ASN A 2 4.87 15.94 6.00
N PHE A 3 3.70 16.16 5.38
CA PHE A 3 3.13 15.24 4.38
C PHE A 3 4.08 15.01 3.17
N ILE A 4 4.59 16.09 2.60
CA ILE A 4 5.47 16.03 1.41
C ILE A 4 6.82 15.38 1.75
N GLU A 5 7.40 15.71 2.89
CA GLU A 5 8.62 15.09 3.37
C GLU A 5 8.49 13.59 3.58
N ALA A 6 7.35 13.14 4.11
CA ALA A 6 7.09 11.72 4.32
C ALA A 6 7.02 10.94 3.00
N ILE A 7 6.35 11.51 1.98
CA ILE A 7 6.26 10.90 0.65
C ILE A 7 7.64 10.84 -0.01
N LYS A 8 8.36 11.96 -0.04
CA LYS A 8 9.74 12.01 -0.57
C LYS A 8 10.65 11.01 0.12
N PHE A 9 10.61 10.95 1.44
CA PHE A 9 11.42 9.99 2.20
C PHE A 9 11.11 8.54 1.81
N CYS A 10 9.83 8.18 1.63
CA CYS A 10 9.45 6.84 1.23
C CYS A 10 9.85 6.50 -0.21
N ILE A 11 9.86 7.47 -1.12
CA ILE A 11 10.19 7.25 -2.53
C ILE A 11 11.72 7.34 -2.75
N ASP A 12 12.38 8.35 -2.21
CA ASP A 12 13.79 8.62 -2.54
C ASP A 12 14.76 7.86 -1.61
N ASN A 13 14.49 7.88 -0.30
CA ASN A 13 15.42 7.35 0.70
C ASN A 13 15.12 5.93 1.15
N SER A 14 13.86 5.50 1.07
CA SER A 14 13.41 4.23 1.65
C SER A 14 12.52 3.44 0.68
N TYR A 15 12.77 3.55 -0.62
CA TYR A 15 11.98 2.91 -1.66
C TYR A 15 11.80 1.39 -1.42
N ALA A 16 12.89 0.70 -1.15
CA ALA A 16 12.93 -0.75 -0.89
C ALA A 16 13.63 -1.07 0.44
N ASP A 17 13.47 -0.22 1.45
CA ASP A 17 14.00 -0.47 2.79
C ASP A 17 13.01 -1.30 3.60
N PHE A 18 13.29 -2.58 3.72
CA PHE A 18 12.49 -3.53 4.51
C PHE A 18 13.10 -3.84 5.89
N LYS A 19 14.11 -3.08 6.34
CA LYS A 19 14.83 -3.38 7.58
C LYS A 19 14.56 -2.39 8.69
N SER A 20 14.44 -1.12 8.36
CA SER A 20 14.27 -0.05 9.34
C SER A 20 12.85 0.03 9.92
N ARG A 21 12.56 1.08 10.66
CA ARG A 21 11.27 1.35 11.29
C ARG A 21 10.61 2.59 10.67
N ALA A 22 9.28 2.61 10.59
CA ALA A 22 8.52 3.78 10.13
C ALA A 22 7.56 4.30 11.21
N SER A 23 7.50 5.63 11.37
CA SER A 23 6.55 6.27 12.28
C SER A 23 5.10 6.16 11.77
N ARG A 24 4.12 6.39 12.67
CA ARG A 24 2.71 6.44 12.28
C ARG A 24 2.44 7.50 11.20
N SER A 25 3.05 8.68 11.33
CA SER A 25 2.88 9.76 10.35
C SER A 25 3.42 9.37 8.98
N GLN A 26 4.60 8.73 8.88
CA GLN A 26 5.15 8.24 7.62
C GLN A 26 4.20 7.25 6.95
N PHE A 27 3.71 6.26 7.72
CA PHE A 27 2.78 5.24 7.21
C PHE A 27 1.47 5.86 6.72
N TRP A 28 0.80 6.69 7.54
CA TRP A 28 -0.50 7.25 7.18
C TRP A 28 -0.40 8.27 6.04
N TYR A 29 0.61 9.13 6.04
CA TYR A 29 0.80 10.09 4.94
C TYR A 29 1.06 9.39 3.62
N PHE A 30 1.86 8.31 3.61
CA PHE A 30 2.08 7.53 2.41
C PHE A 30 0.83 6.76 1.99
N THR A 31 0.05 6.22 2.93
CA THR A 31 -1.23 5.54 2.64
C THR A 31 -2.24 6.52 2.01
N ILE A 32 -2.39 7.72 2.56
CA ILE A 32 -3.26 8.77 1.98
C ILE A 32 -2.78 9.14 0.57
N PHE A 33 -1.48 9.34 0.40
CA PHE A 33 -0.90 9.59 -0.92
C PHE A 33 -1.24 8.49 -1.91
N MET A 34 -1.08 7.22 -1.52
CA MET A 34 -1.42 6.06 -2.35
C MET A 34 -2.89 6.03 -2.78
N ILE A 35 -3.81 6.33 -1.86
CA ILE A 35 -5.24 6.39 -2.16
C ILE A 35 -5.52 7.49 -3.20
N ILE A 36 -4.99 8.70 -2.99
CA ILE A 36 -5.14 9.82 -3.93
C ILE A 36 -4.52 9.48 -5.29
N TYR A 37 -3.32 8.92 -5.29
CA TYR A 37 -2.58 8.52 -6.50
C TYR A 37 -3.36 7.51 -7.33
N VAL A 38 -3.88 6.45 -6.70
CA VAL A 38 -4.65 5.40 -7.37
C VAL A 38 -5.98 5.94 -7.91
N ILE A 39 -6.71 6.73 -7.13
CA ILE A 39 -7.99 7.33 -7.58
C ILE A 39 -7.75 8.28 -8.76
N ALA A 40 -6.82 9.22 -8.64
CA ALA A 40 -6.52 10.17 -9.69
C ALA A 40 -5.98 9.49 -10.95
N GLY A 41 -5.05 8.53 -10.79
CA GLY A 41 -4.49 7.78 -11.89
C GLY A 41 -5.53 6.91 -12.62
N SER A 42 -6.42 6.24 -11.87
CA SER A 42 -7.52 5.47 -12.46
C SER A 42 -8.51 6.36 -13.21
N PHE A 43 -8.79 7.56 -12.72
CA PHE A 43 -9.64 8.53 -13.40
C PHE A 43 -9.00 8.98 -14.73
N ILE A 44 -7.72 9.38 -14.71
CA ILE A 44 -6.97 9.77 -15.90
C ILE A 44 -6.88 8.61 -16.91
N LEU A 45 -6.58 7.41 -16.44
CA LEU A 45 -6.54 6.20 -17.27
C LEU A 45 -7.88 5.95 -17.98
N ASN A 46 -8.99 6.14 -17.27
CA ASN A 46 -10.35 6.00 -17.81
C ASN A 46 -10.61 7.01 -18.94
N LEU A 47 -10.24 8.28 -18.74
CA LEU A 47 -10.37 9.33 -19.77
C LEU A 47 -9.54 8.97 -21.01
N ILE A 48 -8.28 8.58 -20.85
CA ILE A 48 -7.40 8.23 -21.96
C ILE A 48 -7.98 7.06 -22.76
N ILE A 49 -8.40 5.99 -22.09
CA ILE A 49 -8.86 4.78 -22.77
C ILE A 49 -10.19 5.01 -23.48
N LYS A 50 -11.18 5.64 -22.81
CA LYS A 50 -12.51 5.84 -23.38
C LYS A 50 -12.56 6.92 -24.46
N ASP A 51 -11.94 8.07 -24.19
CA ASP A 51 -12.08 9.24 -25.05
C ASP A 51 -11.06 9.27 -26.18
N TRP A 52 -9.85 8.76 -25.93
CA TRP A 52 -8.76 8.79 -26.91
C TRP A 52 -8.69 7.54 -27.77
N MET A 53 -8.71 6.34 -27.14
CA MET A 53 -8.53 5.07 -27.87
C MET A 53 -9.81 4.60 -28.55
N LYS A 54 -10.99 5.04 -28.12
CA LYS A 54 -12.31 4.69 -28.68
C LYS A 54 -12.47 3.19 -28.95
N ILE A 55 -11.94 2.37 -28.07
CA ILE A 55 -11.97 0.91 -28.19
C ILE A 55 -13.41 0.45 -27.98
N GLN A 56 -13.98 -0.23 -28.98
CA GLN A 56 -15.35 -0.79 -28.94
C GLN A 56 -15.36 -2.25 -28.50
N ASP A 57 -14.27 -2.97 -28.74
CA ASP A 57 -14.13 -4.36 -28.31
C ASP A 57 -13.97 -4.44 -26.79
N GLN A 58 -14.89 -5.14 -26.14
CA GLN A 58 -14.95 -5.25 -24.68
C GLN A 58 -13.78 -6.05 -24.09
N GLU A 59 -13.30 -7.07 -24.79
CA GLU A 59 -12.16 -7.90 -24.32
C GLU A 59 -10.86 -7.10 -24.41
N LEU A 60 -10.65 -6.41 -25.53
CA LEU A 60 -9.50 -5.54 -25.71
C LEU A 60 -9.53 -4.40 -24.70
N LEU A 61 -10.70 -3.78 -24.48
CA LEU A 61 -10.88 -2.70 -23.50
C LEU A 61 -10.48 -3.13 -22.10
N SER A 62 -10.99 -4.30 -21.65
CA SER A 62 -10.65 -4.83 -20.33
C SER A 62 -9.17 -5.13 -20.17
N SER A 63 -8.52 -5.67 -21.21
CA SER A 63 -7.10 -5.95 -21.24
C SER A 63 -6.25 -4.67 -21.13
N VAL A 64 -6.60 -3.64 -21.87
CA VAL A 64 -5.92 -2.33 -21.84
C VAL A 64 -6.06 -1.69 -20.45
N PHE A 65 -7.24 -1.76 -19.83
CA PHE A 65 -7.44 -1.30 -18.45
C PHE A 65 -6.56 -2.07 -17.46
N TYR A 66 -6.52 -3.39 -17.56
CA TYR A 66 -5.72 -4.23 -16.67
C TYR A 66 -4.23 -3.89 -16.75
N PHE A 67 -3.66 -3.84 -17.97
CA PHE A 67 -2.25 -3.51 -18.15
C PHE A 67 -1.94 -2.05 -17.76
N GLY A 68 -2.83 -1.11 -18.10
CA GLY A 68 -2.68 0.29 -17.68
C GLY A 68 -2.68 0.43 -16.15
N TYR A 69 -3.51 -0.33 -15.45
CA TYR A 69 -3.55 -0.34 -13.99
C TYR A 69 -2.30 -0.96 -13.37
N LEU A 70 -1.74 -2.03 -13.96
CA LEU A 70 -0.47 -2.61 -13.52
C LEU A 70 0.68 -1.60 -13.67
N ILE A 71 0.75 -0.90 -14.80
CA ILE A 71 1.76 0.15 -15.02
C ILE A 71 1.60 1.29 -14.02
N LEU A 72 0.37 1.68 -13.70
CA LEU A 72 0.07 2.73 -12.72
C LEU A 72 0.56 2.34 -11.32
N ILE A 73 0.32 1.10 -10.89
CA ILE A 73 0.65 0.65 -9.52
C ILE A 73 2.14 0.31 -9.37
N ALA A 74 2.80 -0.19 -10.40
CA ALA A 74 4.18 -0.70 -10.33
C ALA A 74 5.18 0.23 -9.61
N PRO A 75 5.26 1.55 -9.89
CA PRO A 75 6.24 2.44 -9.28
C PRO A 75 6.02 2.69 -7.79
N VAL A 76 4.79 2.54 -7.29
CA VAL A 76 4.43 2.83 -5.91
C VAL A 76 4.24 1.56 -5.06
N PHE A 77 4.21 0.39 -5.70
CA PHE A 77 3.99 -0.89 -5.02
C PHE A 77 5.10 -1.23 -4.02
N ILE A 78 6.37 -1.14 -4.45
CA ILE A 78 7.52 -1.45 -3.60
C ILE A 78 7.62 -0.50 -2.39
N PRO A 79 7.56 0.84 -2.55
CA PRO A 79 7.58 1.75 -1.40
C PRO A 79 6.36 1.57 -0.48
N ALA A 80 5.18 1.19 -1.01
CA ALA A 80 4.02 0.88 -0.18
C ALA A 80 4.25 -0.36 0.70
N LEU A 81 4.81 -1.43 0.13
CA LEU A 81 5.23 -2.61 0.91
C LEU A 81 6.31 -2.25 1.93
N SER A 82 7.32 -1.48 1.51
CA SER A 82 8.43 -1.06 2.36
C SER A 82 7.93 -0.29 3.59
N VAL A 83 7.14 0.76 3.41
CA VAL A 83 6.63 1.55 4.54
C VAL A 83 5.73 0.73 5.46
N THR A 84 4.97 -0.21 4.91
CA THR A 84 4.09 -1.10 5.66
C THR A 84 4.88 -2.08 6.53
N VAL A 85 5.90 -2.74 5.97
CA VAL A 85 6.81 -3.61 6.73
C VAL A 85 7.53 -2.83 7.83
N ARG A 86 8.08 -1.65 7.51
CA ARG A 86 8.74 -0.77 8.48
C ARG A 86 7.79 -0.31 9.60
N ARG A 87 6.50 -0.14 9.28
CA ARG A 87 5.48 0.18 10.30
C ARG A 87 5.25 -0.99 11.24
N LEU A 88 5.17 -2.22 10.75
CA LEU A 88 5.10 -3.41 11.59
C LEU A 88 6.34 -3.57 12.48
N HIS A 89 7.53 -3.30 11.93
CA HIS A 89 8.77 -3.29 12.71
C HIS A 89 8.74 -2.27 13.86
N ASP A 90 8.09 -1.11 13.66
CA ASP A 90 7.99 -0.09 14.70
C ASP A 90 7.16 -0.52 15.92
N ILE A 91 6.17 -1.38 15.71
CA ILE A 91 5.38 -2.03 16.78
C ILE A 91 5.93 -3.40 17.20
N ASN A 92 7.17 -3.73 16.78
CA ASN A 92 7.89 -4.97 17.07
C ASN A 92 7.26 -6.25 16.47
N PHE A 93 6.45 -6.11 15.42
CA PHE A 93 5.93 -7.21 14.61
C PHE A 93 6.84 -7.51 13.43
N SER A 94 6.83 -8.77 12.97
CA SER A 94 7.57 -9.17 11.77
C SER A 94 6.88 -8.68 10.50
N GLY A 95 7.65 -8.31 9.46
CA GLY A 95 7.11 -7.96 8.14
C GLY A 95 6.30 -9.08 7.46
N TRP A 96 6.46 -10.34 7.86
CA TRP A 96 5.68 -11.47 7.37
C TRP A 96 4.16 -11.33 7.61
N TYR A 97 3.74 -10.53 8.57
CA TYR A 97 2.31 -10.23 8.77
C TYR A 97 1.65 -9.54 7.57
N VAL A 98 2.42 -8.90 6.69
CA VAL A 98 1.91 -8.40 5.40
C VAL A 98 1.50 -9.58 4.51
N GLY A 99 2.34 -10.61 4.43
CA GLY A 99 2.02 -11.85 3.70
C GLY A 99 0.78 -12.55 4.26
N LEU A 100 0.66 -12.63 5.59
CA LEU A 100 -0.53 -13.18 6.25
C LEU A 100 -1.80 -12.38 5.94
N TYR A 101 -1.71 -11.04 5.93
CA TYR A 101 -2.82 -10.17 5.54
C TYR A 101 -3.30 -10.49 4.11
N PHE A 102 -2.39 -10.60 3.14
CA PHE A 102 -2.75 -10.97 1.79
C PHE A 102 -3.35 -12.38 1.72
N ALA A 103 -2.74 -13.36 2.41
CA ALA A 103 -3.25 -14.73 2.41
C ALA A 103 -4.69 -14.82 2.93
N ILE A 104 -5.01 -14.13 4.03
CA ILE A 104 -6.36 -14.09 4.58
C ILE A 104 -7.32 -13.37 3.61
N SER A 105 -6.89 -12.26 3.01
CA SER A 105 -7.70 -11.51 2.04
C SER A 105 -8.04 -12.35 0.79
N TYR A 106 -7.17 -13.28 0.40
CA TYR A 106 -7.42 -14.20 -0.72
C TYR A 106 -8.41 -15.33 -0.40
N LEU A 107 -8.77 -15.57 0.86
CA LEU A 107 -9.74 -16.60 1.23
C LEU A 107 -11.13 -16.33 0.65
N ASP A 108 -11.46 -15.08 0.34
CA ASP A 108 -12.72 -14.73 -0.33
C ASP A 108 -12.91 -15.46 -1.67
N ILE A 109 -11.81 -15.79 -2.37
CA ILE A 109 -11.86 -16.53 -3.65
C ILE A 109 -12.29 -17.98 -3.43
N PHE A 110 -11.87 -18.60 -2.31
CA PHE A 110 -12.17 -20.01 -2.02
C PHE A 110 -13.55 -20.20 -1.39
N PHE A 111 -14.01 -19.22 -0.61
CA PHE A 111 -15.24 -19.36 0.18
C PHE A 111 -16.43 -18.57 -0.39
N ASP A 112 -16.23 -17.84 -1.49
CA ASP A 112 -17.25 -16.97 -2.13
C ASP A 112 -17.96 -16.02 -1.13
N THR A 113 -17.18 -15.47 -0.21
CA THR A 113 -17.69 -14.69 0.93
C THR A 113 -17.84 -13.20 0.62
N LYS A 114 -17.91 -12.81 -0.65
CA LYS A 114 -18.19 -11.42 -1.10
C LYS A 114 -17.36 -10.36 -0.36
N TYR A 115 -16.03 -10.56 -0.31
CA TYR A 115 -15.06 -9.64 0.31
C TYR A 115 -15.09 -9.53 1.84
N ILE A 116 -15.74 -10.46 2.56
CA ILE A 116 -15.80 -10.42 4.03
C ILE A 116 -14.41 -10.59 4.64
N PHE A 117 -13.64 -11.58 4.19
CA PHE A 117 -12.26 -11.80 4.69
C PHE A 117 -11.35 -10.61 4.38
N TYR A 118 -11.47 -10.03 3.18
CA TYR A 118 -10.74 -8.83 2.80
C TYR A 118 -11.07 -7.64 3.71
N LEU A 119 -12.35 -7.36 3.96
CA LEU A 119 -12.78 -6.25 4.81
C LEU A 119 -12.32 -6.44 6.25
N VAL A 120 -12.55 -7.61 6.83
CA VAL A 120 -12.18 -7.92 8.21
C VAL A 120 -10.67 -7.87 8.39
N SER A 121 -9.90 -8.52 7.51
CA SER A 121 -8.44 -8.50 7.57
C SER A 121 -7.88 -7.08 7.39
N THR A 122 -8.47 -6.27 6.52
CA THR A 122 -8.09 -4.87 6.30
C THR A 122 -8.31 -4.03 7.56
N VAL A 123 -9.49 -4.11 8.19
CA VAL A 123 -9.78 -3.38 9.43
C VAL A 123 -8.80 -3.78 10.54
N ILE A 124 -8.57 -5.08 10.73
CA ILE A 124 -7.62 -5.58 11.74
C ILE A 124 -6.21 -5.09 11.44
N PHE A 125 -5.74 -5.22 10.19
CA PHE A 125 -4.40 -4.87 9.79
C PHE A 125 -4.10 -3.37 9.99
N TYR A 126 -4.98 -2.49 9.52
CA TYR A 126 -4.82 -1.04 9.71
C TYR A 126 -4.99 -0.61 11.16
N SER A 127 -5.82 -1.30 11.96
CA SER A 127 -5.90 -1.10 13.41
C SER A 127 -4.57 -1.41 14.09
N ILE A 128 -3.92 -2.53 13.73
CA ILE A 128 -2.58 -2.89 14.21
C ILE A 128 -1.56 -1.82 13.80
N CYS A 129 -1.58 -1.36 12.55
CA CYS A 129 -0.69 -0.30 12.07
C CYS A 129 -0.92 1.06 12.77
N SER A 130 -2.06 1.28 13.40
CA SER A 130 -2.38 2.49 14.17
C SER A 130 -1.85 2.47 15.60
N LEU A 131 -1.44 1.32 16.15
CA LEU A 131 -0.94 1.19 17.51
C LEU A 131 0.29 2.08 17.74
N LYS A 132 0.55 2.46 18.98
CA LYS A 132 1.77 3.20 19.34
C LYS A 132 3.00 2.33 19.07
N GLY A 133 4.02 2.88 18.39
CA GLY A 133 5.31 2.22 18.21
C GLY A 133 6.04 2.03 19.55
N THR A 134 6.97 1.09 19.57
CA THR A 134 7.80 0.81 20.75
C THR A 134 8.69 2.01 21.07
N ASP A 135 8.75 2.38 22.36
CA ASP A 135 9.64 3.43 22.83
C ASP A 135 11.09 2.92 22.87
N GLY A 136 12.03 3.73 22.39
CA GLY A 136 13.46 3.36 22.30
C GLY A 136 13.75 2.42 21.12
N ASN A 137 14.89 1.70 21.26
CA ASN A 137 15.33 0.73 20.27
C ASN A 137 14.60 -0.59 20.45
N ASN A 138 14.34 -1.27 19.33
CA ASN A 138 13.83 -2.65 19.34
C ASN A 138 14.69 -3.52 18.41
N ARG A 139 14.31 -4.80 18.23
CA ARG A 139 15.07 -5.75 17.39
C ARG A 139 15.23 -5.31 15.92
N PHE A 140 14.49 -4.32 15.45
CA PHE A 140 14.56 -3.78 14.09
C PHE A 140 15.30 -2.43 14.02
N GLY A 141 15.88 -1.97 15.11
CA GLY A 141 16.73 -0.79 15.15
C GLY A 141 16.17 0.40 15.93
N ASN A 142 16.70 1.57 15.62
CA ASN A 142 16.42 2.80 16.34
C ASN A 142 15.00 3.30 16.10
N LYS A 143 14.48 4.07 17.09
CA LYS A 143 13.19 4.74 16.96
C LYS A 143 13.19 5.65 15.72
N PRO A 144 12.15 5.59 14.87
CA PRO A 144 12.06 6.43 13.69
C PRO A 144 11.98 7.92 14.06
N LEU A 145 12.55 8.78 13.21
CA LEU A 145 12.41 10.22 13.32
C LEU A 145 10.93 10.61 13.25
N LYS A 146 10.51 11.53 14.11
CA LYS A 146 9.14 12.06 14.14
C LYS A 146 8.91 13.07 13.01
#